data_85e566925b9f9d17144cfa23bca095b9
#
_entry.id   85e566925b9f9d17144cfa23bca095b9
#
_cell.length_a   1.000
_cell.length_b   1.000
_cell.length_c   1.000
_cell.angle_alpha   90.00
_cell.angle_beta   90.00
_cell.angle_gamma   90.00
#
_symmetry.space_group_name_H-M   'P 1'
#
loop_
_entity.id
_entity.type
_entity.pdbx_description
1 polymer ?
#
loop_
_entity_poly.entity_id
_entity_poly.type
_entity_poly.pdbx_seq_one_letter_code
_entity_poly.pdbx_strand_id
1 'polypeptide(L)'
;MDKKFAVSLVVNNVPGVMNRIGGIYSKRNYNISSFSGGETEDPRYTRITVVSTGDEYMKDQVLRQLEKLYDVRSILVLDSETAVIAQHMFIKIDVTGTERGSTKHQAVEIINEYAGKIIDFGESHVTVELSGSKEKMDEFIGKVQKFGILEVSRSGDVAIGRGR
;
A
#
# COMPACT_ATOMS: atom_id res chain seq x y z
N MET A 1 -16.55 10.14 -15.08
CA MET A 1 -15.87 8.83 -15.10
C MET A 1 -15.01 8.75 -13.86
N ASP A 2 -15.25 7.76 -13.02
CA ASP A 2 -14.51 7.60 -11.77
C ASP A 2 -13.05 7.26 -12.04
N LYS A 3 -12.15 8.01 -11.42
CA LYS A 3 -10.71 7.81 -11.52
C LYS A 3 -10.13 7.53 -10.14
N LYS A 4 -9.06 6.74 -10.11
CA LYS A 4 -8.26 6.56 -8.91
C LYS A 4 -7.44 7.82 -8.66
N PHE A 5 -7.48 8.34 -7.44
CA PHE A 5 -6.62 9.45 -7.01
C PHE A 5 -6.02 9.14 -5.64
N ALA A 6 -4.86 9.69 -5.38
CA ALA A 6 -4.16 9.54 -4.12
C ALA A 6 -3.87 10.91 -3.51
N VAL A 7 -3.98 10.97 -2.19
CA VAL A 7 -3.68 12.18 -1.41
C VAL A 7 -2.68 11.82 -0.33
N SER A 8 -1.57 12.54 -0.27
CA SER A 8 -0.60 12.46 0.83
C SER A 8 -0.82 13.62 1.78
N LEU A 9 -0.96 13.32 3.05
CA LEU A 9 -1.18 14.26 4.13
C LEU A 9 0.00 14.22 5.09
N VAL A 10 0.46 15.37 5.55
CA VAL A 10 1.26 15.47 6.77
C VAL A 10 0.35 16.02 7.86
N VAL A 11 0.21 15.30 8.95
CA VAL A 11 -0.70 15.63 10.05
C VAL A 11 0.01 15.60 11.39
N ASN A 12 -0.55 16.29 12.39
CA ASN A 12 -0.09 16.15 13.77
C ASN A 12 -0.25 14.68 14.23
N ASN A 13 0.77 14.15 14.87
CA ASN A 13 0.74 12.79 15.42
C ASN A 13 0.02 12.80 16.79
N VAL A 14 -1.30 12.92 16.74
CA VAL A 14 -2.16 13.00 17.93
C VAL A 14 -3.31 12.00 17.87
N PRO A 15 -3.83 11.55 19.03
CA PRO A 15 -4.95 10.63 19.08
C PRO A 15 -6.17 11.15 18.31
N GLY A 16 -6.82 10.26 17.57
CA GLY A 16 -8.07 10.55 16.85
C GLY A 16 -7.91 11.22 15.48
N VAL A 17 -6.70 11.59 15.05
CA VAL A 17 -6.50 12.20 13.72
C VAL A 17 -6.95 11.28 12.59
N MET A 18 -6.64 9.98 12.68
CA MET A 18 -7.08 8.97 11.71
C MET A 18 -8.60 8.86 11.63
N ASN A 19 -9.29 8.90 12.77
CA ASN A 19 -10.75 8.87 12.84
C ASN A 19 -11.38 10.12 12.19
N ARG A 20 -10.77 11.29 12.37
CA ARG A 20 -11.23 12.53 11.73
C ARG A 20 -11.09 12.47 10.21
N ILE A 21 -9.96 11.98 9.72
CA ILE A 21 -9.74 11.79 8.28
C ILE A 21 -10.72 10.75 7.73
N GLY A 22 -10.80 9.56 8.30
CA GLY A 22 -11.74 8.51 7.89
C GLY A 22 -13.19 8.97 7.92
N GLY A 23 -13.56 9.80 8.90
CA GLY A 23 -14.88 10.40 9.03
C GLY A 23 -15.30 11.29 7.86
N ILE A 24 -14.36 11.96 7.18
CA ILE A 24 -14.64 12.75 5.97
C ILE A 24 -15.14 11.84 4.84
N TYR A 25 -14.53 10.70 4.67
CA TYR A 25 -14.91 9.72 3.64
C TYR A 25 -16.22 9.01 4.03
N SER A 26 -16.33 8.53 5.27
CA SER A 26 -17.50 7.78 5.76
C SER A 26 -18.79 8.59 5.72
N LYS A 27 -18.77 9.86 6.11
CA LYS A 27 -19.95 10.75 6.10
C LYS A 27 -20.57 10.93 4.72
N ARG A 28 -19.79 10.70 3.65
CA ARG A 28 -20.23 10.84 2.26
C ARG A 28 -20.30 9.52 1.52
N ASN A 29 -20.14 8.41 2.24
CA ASN A 29 -20.10 7.06 1.68
C ASN A 29 -19.03 6.90 0.57
N TYR A 30 -17.88 7.57 0.74
CA TYR A 30 -16.73 7.45 -0.17
C TYR A 30 -15.86 6.28 0.27
N ASN A 31 -15.47 5.44 -0.69
CA ASN A 31 -14.62 4.28 -0.41
C ASN A 31 -13.14 4.66 -0.38
N ILE A 32 -12.43 4.14 0.62
CA ILE A 32 -10.97 4.18 0.72
C ILE A 32 -10.43 2.85 0.20
N SER A 33 -9.70 2.88 -0.93
CA SER A 33 -9.09 1.70 -1.53
C SER A 33 -7.77 1.31 -0.85
N SER A 34 -7.04 2.28 -0.33
CA SER A 34 -5.79 2.09 0.39
C SER A 34 -5.59 3.21 1.41
N PHE A 35 -5.08 2.84 2.58
CA PHE A 35 -4.73 3.76 3.65
C PHE A 35 -3.42 3.30 4.26
N SER A 36 -2.40 4.14 4.23
CA SER A 36 -1.12 3.88 4.87
C SER A 36 -0.67 5.09 5.68
N GLY A 37 0.00 4.85 6.78
CA GLY A 37 0.49 5.92 7.63
C GLY A 37 1.71 5.51 8.44
N GLY A 38 2.62 6.46 8.65
CA GLY A 38 3.82 6.28 9.46
C GLY A 38 4.35 7.63 9.92
N GLU A 39 5.16 7.61 10.98
CA GLU A 39 5.84 8.80 11.47
C GLU A 39 6.77 9.36 10.38
N THR A 40 6.93 10.68 10.38
CA THR A 40 7.93 11.35 9.55
C THR A 40 9.29 11.38 10.29
N GLU A 41 10.28 12.07 9.73
CA GLU A 41 11.56 12.36 10.40
C GLU A 41 11.39 13.18 11.70
N ASP A 42 10.26 13.84 11.86
CA ASP A 42 9.83 14.48 13.10
C ASP A 42 8.66 13.70 13.69
N PRO A 43 8.83 13.02 14.85
CA PRO A 43 7.81 12.15 15.44
C PRO A 43 6.54 12.90 15.87
N ARG A 44 6.54 14.23 15.86
CA ARG A 44 5.34 15.06 16.08
C ARG A 44 4.35 14.98 14.90
N TYR A 45 4.81 14.48 13.75
CA TYR A 45 4.01 14.41 12.54
C TYR A 45 3.94 12.99 11.98
N THR A 46 2.80 12.68 11.39
CA THR A 46 2.55 11.44 10.65
C THR A 46 2.27 11.77 9.18
N ARG A 47 2.88 11.03 8.27
CA ARG A 47 2.51 11.06 6.86
C ARG A 47 1.48 9.97 6.59
N ILE A 48 0.38 10.35 5.96
CA ILE A 48 -0.73 9.46 5.61
C ILE A 48 -0.93 9.53 4.10
N THR A 49 -1.02 8.38 3.46
CA THR A 49 -1.43 8.27 2.06
C THR A 49 -2.79 7.61 1.99
N VAL A 50 -3.75 8.30 1.41
CA VAL A 50 -5.12 7.80 1.20
C VAL A 50 -5.38 7.68 -0.30
N VAL A 51 -5.81 6.52 -0.73
CA VAL A 51 -6.18 6.26 -2.13
C VAL A 51 -7.68 5.98 -2.20
N SER A 52 -8.34 6.65 -3.14
CA SER A 52 -9.78 6.55 -3.35
C SER A 52 -10.11 6.52 -4.84
N THR A 53 -11.32 6.12 -5.17
CA THR A 53 -11.85 6.15 -6.54
C THR A 53 -13.10 7.02 -6.56
N GLY A 54 -13.15 7.97 -7.48
CA GLY A 54 -14.26 8.88 -7.63
C GLY A 54 -14.06 9.86 -8.80
N ASP A 55 -15.02 10.74 -8.97
CA ASP A 55 -14.96 11.82 -9.96
C ASP A 55 -14.18 13.05 -9.42
N GLU A 56 -13.96 14.04 -10.26
CA GLU A 56 -13.29 15.28 -9.86
C GLU A 56 -14.05 16.04 -8.77
N TYR A 57 -15.38 15.98 -8.77
CA TYR A 57 -16.19 16.62 -7.73
C TYR A 57 -15.93 15.98 -6.35
N MET A 58 -15.91 14.65 -6.28
CA MET A 58 -15.58 13.92 -5.06
C MET A 58 -14.18 14.29 -4.56
N LYS A 59 -13.18 14.29 -5.46
CA LYS A 59 -11.80 14.66 -5.13
C LYS A 59 -11.73 16.06 -4.53
N ASP A 60 -12.34 17.05 -5.18
CA ASP A 60 -12.36 18.44 -4.70
C ASP A 60 -13.05 18.56 -3.34
N GLN A 61 -14.16 17.85 -3.13
CA GLN A 61 -14.86 17.84 -1.84
C GLN A 61 -14.00 17.26 -0.73
N VAL A 62 -13.31 16.15 -0.99
CA VAL A 62 -12.39 15.53 -0.02
C VAL A 62 -11.27 16.50 0.34
N LEU A 63 -10.61 17.12 -0.63
CA LEU A 63 -9.51 18.06 -0.40
C LEU A 63 -9.96 19.24 0.45
N ARG A 64 -11.07 19.89 0.09
CA ARG A 64 -11.64 21.02 0.87
C ARG A 64 -12.01 20.67 2.31
N GLN A 65 -12.38 19.43 2.59
CA GLN A 65 -12.69 19.00 3.96
C GLN A 65 -11.42 18.65 4.74
N LEU A 66 -10.42 18.06 4.10
CA LEU A 66 -9.12 17.79 4.71
C LEU A 66 -8.40 19.09 5.09
N GLU A 67 -8.45 20.11 4.23
CA GLU A 67 -7.89 21.45 4.51
C GLU A 67 -8.48 22.13 5.74
N LYS A 68 -9.72 21.82 6.10
CA LYS A 68 -10.38 22.35 7.29
C LYS A 68 -9.97 21.68 8.60
N LEU A 69 -9.29 20.54 8.53
CA LEU A 69 -8.83 19.85 9.74
C LEU A 69 -7.63 20.58 10.34
N TYR A 70 -7.75 20.99 11.59
CA TYR A 70 -6.67 21.69 12.33
C TYR A 70 -5.36 20.89 12.37
N ASP A 71 -5.47 19.55 12.41
CA ASP A 71 -4.30 18.68 12.48
C ASP A 71 -3.58 18.48 11.16
N VAL A 72 -4.16 18.89 10.04
CA VAL A 72 -3.54 18.77 8.71
C VAL A 72 -2.57 19.92 8.49
N ARG A 73 -1.30 19.58 8.22
CA ARG A 73 -0.22 20.53 7.97
C ARG A 73 0.05 20.76 6.50
N SER A 74 -0.03 19.70 5.71
CA SER A 74 0.09 19.80 4.26
C SER A 74 -0.71 18.71 3.57
N ILE A 75 -1.14 19.02 2.36
CA ILE A 75 -1.86 18.11 1.47
C ILE A 75 -1.16 18.13 0.13
N LEU A 76 -0.88 16.97 -0.41
CA LEU A 76 -0.32 16.80 -1.74
C LEU A 76 -1.19 15.79 -2.50
N VAL A 77 -1.76 16.22 -3.61
CA VAL A 77 -2.42 15.32 -4.55
C VAL A 77 -1.35 14.63 -5.37
N LEU A 78 -1.41 13.31 -5.42
CA LEU A 78 -0.40 12.48 -6.03
C LEU A 78 -0.91 11.90 -7.34
N ASP A 79 -0.10 12.00 -8.37
CA ASP A 79 -0.23 11.28 -9.62
C ASP A 79 1.10 10.59 -9.99
N SER A 80 1.07 9.73 -10.99
CA SER A 80 2.24 8.94 -11.39
C SER A 80 3.41 9.78 -11.93
N GLU A 81 3.15 11.00 -12.38
CA GLU A 81 4.18 11.88 -12.95
C GLU A 81 4.89 12.67 -11.85
N THR A 82 4.14 13.12 -10.86
CA THR A 82 4.62 14.02 -9.79
C THR A 82 5.04 13.30 -8.51
N ALA A 83 4.76 11.99 -8.40
CA ALA A 83 5.06 11.21 -7.20
C ALA A 83 5.83 9.92 -7.49
N VAL A 84 6.55 9.44 -6.48
CA VAL A 84 6.99 8.05 -6.36
C VAL A 84 5.96 7.32 -5.49
N ILE A 85 5.35 6.27 -6.04
CA ILE A 85 4.32 5.47 -5.36
C ILE A 85 4.78 4.01 -5.37
N ALA A 86 4.79 3.38 -4.21
CA ALA A 86 5.15 1.98 -4.05
C ALA A 86 4.32 1.32 -2.94
N GLN A 87 4.25 0.00 -2.98
CA GLN A 87 3.71 -0.83 -1.92
C GLN A 87 4.81 -1.72 -1.35
N HIS A 88 4.62 -2.15 -0.12
CA HIS A 88 5.39 -3.19 0.52
C HIS A 88 4.49 -4.38 0.85
N MET A 89 4.97 -5.59 0.66
CA MET A 89 4.18 -6.81 0.86
C MET A 89 5.01 -7.90 1.53
N PHE A 90 4.40 -8.57 2.50
CA PHE A 90 4.79 -9.90 2.93
C PHE A 90 3.81 -10.91 2.36
N ILE A 91 4.33 -12.00 1.82
CA ILE A 91 3.52 -13.11 1.32
C ILE A 91 4.12 -14.44 1.77
N LYS A 92 3.28 -15.30 2.30
CA LYS A 92 3.64 -16.66 2.71
C LYS A 92 3.06 -17.64 1.71
N ILE A 93 3.92 -18.46 1.12
CA ILE A 93 3.63 -19.38 0.02
C ILE A 93 3.79 -20.81 0.54
N ASP A 94 2.83 -21.67 0.24
CA ASP A 94 2.92 -23.11 0.50
C ASP A 94 3.90 -23.77 -0.47
N VAL A 95 4.82 -24.57 0.04
CA VAL A 95 5.78 -25.33 -0.76
C VAL A 95 5.76 -26.84 -0.43
N THR A 96 4.61 -27.32 0.09
CA THR A 96 4.41 -28.73 0.47
C THR A 96 4.12 -29.66 -0.71
N GLY A 97 4.01 -29.16 -1.96
CA GLY A 97 3.65 -29.92 -3.15
C GLY A 97 4.30 -31.30 -3.28
N THR A 98 3.69 -32.18 -4.03
CA THR A 98 4.07 -33.61 -4.17
C THR A 98 5.51 -33.86 -4.61
N GLU A 99 6.13 -32.90 -5.27
CA GLU A 99 7.56 -32.88 -5.62
C GLU A 99 8.29 -31.76 -4.84
N ARG A 100 8.43 -31.93 -3.52
CA ARG A 100 8.95 -30.92 -2.59
C ARG A 100 10.19 -30.16 -3.08
N GLY A 101 11.15 -30.84 -3.69
CA GLY A 101 12.38 -30.22 -4.21
C GLY A 101 12.11 -29.31 -5.42
N SER A 102 11.29 -29.78 -6.36
CA SER A 102 10.92 -29.02 -7.57
C SER A 102 10.05 -27.80 -7.24
N THR A 103 9.07 -27.97 -6.34
CA THR A 103 8.16 -26.88 -5.93
C THR A 103 8.92 -25.73 -5.25
N LYS A 104 9.81 -26.04 -4.31
CA LYS A 104 10.66 -25.03 -3.65
C LYS A 104 11.56 -24.31 -4.64
N HIS A 105 12.21 -25.04 -5.54
CA HIS A 105 13.10 -24.46 -6.55
C HIS A 105 12.35 -23.49 -7.47
N GLN A 106 11.20 -23.91 -8.00
CA GLN A 106 10.36 -23.05 -8.85
C GLN A 106 9.87 -21.80 -8.12
N ALA A 107 9.50 -21.92 -6.84
CA ALA A 107 9.11 -20.76 -6.04
C ALA A 107 10.27 -19.76 -5.88
N VAL A 108 11.47 -20.26 -5.58
CA VAL A 108 12.68 -19.43 -5.44
C VAL A 108 13.07 -18.76 -6.75
N GLU A 109 12.92 -19.42 -7.90
CA GLU A 109 13.17 -18.82 -9.22
C GLU A 109 12.22 -17.62 -9.46
N ILE A 110 10.91 -17.79 -9.21
CA ILE A 110 9.95 -16.70 -9.34
C ILE A 110 10.26 -15.55 -8.35
N ILE A 111 10.60 -15.87 -7.12
CA ILE A 111 10.96 -14.87 -6.11
C ILE A 111 12.15 -14.03 -6.59
N ASN A 112 13.17 -14.67 -7.17
CA ASN A 112 14.35 -13.98 -7.69
C ASN A 112 14.01 -13.14 -8.94
N GLU A 113 13.15 -13.61 -9.84
CA GLU A 113 12.67 -12.86 -11.02
C GLU A 113 12.08 -11.49 -10.61
N TYR A 114 11.35 -11.45 -9.51
CA TYR A 114 10.72 -10.22 -8.99
C TYR A 114 11.60 -9.46 -8.00
N ALA A 115 12.84 -9.87 -7.78
CA ALA A 115 13.74 -9.33 -6.76
C ALA A 115 13.10 -9.35 -5.35
N GLY A 116 12.35 -10.42 -5.04
CA GLY A 116 11.81 -10.69 -3.72
C GLY A 116 12.88 -11.17 -2.76
N LYS A 117 12.78 -10.77 -1.50
CA LYS A 117 13.66 -11.22 -0.44
C LYS A 117 12.99 -12.30 0.38
N ILE A 118 13.61 -13.45 0.49
CA ILE A 118 13.16 -14.51 1.39
C ILE A 118 13.54 -14.10 2.83
N ILE A 119 12.53 -13.97 3.69
CA ILE A 119 12.72 -13.59 5.10
C ILE A 119 12.50 -14.74 6.08
N ASP A 120 11.76 -15.77 5.63
CA ASP A 120 11.58 -17.00 6.39
C ASP A 120 11.45 -18.18 5.43
N PHE A 121 12.14 -19.28 5.75
CA PHE A 121 12.20 -20.48 4.90
C PHE A 121 12.01 -21.73 5.74
N GLY A 122 10.78 -22.23 5.77
CA GLY A 122 10.40 -23.42 6.51
C GLY A 122 10.39 -24.70 5.66
N GLU A 123 10.00 -25.80 6.27
CA GLU A 123 9.82 -27.08 5.55
C GLU A 123 8.62 -27.03 4.59
N SER A 124 7.56 -26.36 5.00
CA SER A 124 6.27 -26.32 4.29
C SER A 124 5.95 -24.96 3.66
N HIS A 125 6.71 -23.92 3.96
CA HIS A 125 6.41 -22.55 3.50
C HIS A 125 7.66 -21.74 3.22
N VAL A 126 7.46 -20.69 2.42
CA VAL A 126 8.44 -19.62 2.19
C VAL A 126 7.73 -18.29 2.40
N THR A 127 8.29 -17.43 3.23
CA THR A 127 7.80 -16.05 3.41
C THR A 127 8.71 -15.08 2.69
N VAL A 128 8.10 -14.24 1.85
CA VAL A 128 8.79 -13.31 0.95
C VAL A 128 8.40 -11.88 1.29
N GLU A 129 9.40 -11.02 1.33
CA GLU A 129 9.29 -9.57 1.34
C GLU A 129 9.45 -9.04 -0.08
N LEU A 130 8.51 -8.20 -0.55
CA LEU A 130 8.54 -7.59 -1.87
C LEU A 130 8.11 -6.13 -1.80
N SER A 131 8.82 -5.27 -2.55
CA SER A 131 8.46 -3.86 -2.72
C SER A 131 8.39 -3.49 -4.19
N GLY A 132 7.48 -2.57 -4.54
CA GLY A 132 7.32 -2.09 -5.91
C GLY A 132 5.92 -1.53 -6.18
N SER A 133 5.57 -1.41 -7.47
CA SER A 133 4.24 -0.93 -7.86
C SER A 133 3.14 -1.95 -7.52
N LYS A 134 1.90 -1.48 -7.48
CA LYS A 134 0.73 -2.36 -7.28
C LYS A 134 0.67 -3.47 -8.34
N GLU A 135 0.95 -3.13 -9.60
CA GLU A 135 0.96 -4.05 -10.74
C GLU A 135 1.99 -5.17 -10.53
N LYS A 136 3.20 -4.81 -10.11
CA LYS A 136 4.26 -5.78 -9.77
C LYS A 136 3.81 -6.75 -8.66
N MET A 137 3.13 -6.23 -7.62
CA MET A 137 2.60 -7.06 -6.53
C MET A 137 1.53 -8.04 -7.03
N ASP A 138 0.61 -7.54 -7.86
CA ASP A 138 -0.49 -8.33 -8.38
C ASP A 138 0.01 -9.41 -9.36
N GLU A 139 1.00 -9.11 -10.20
CA GLU A 139 1.68 -10.08 -11.07
C GLU A 139 2.38 -11.18 -10.27
N PHE A 140 3.13 -10.78 -9.25
CA PHE A 140 3.82 -11.75 -8.39
C PHE A 140 2.83 -12.69 -7.70
N ILE A 141 1.74 -12.17 -7.14
CA ILE A 141 0.67 -12.98 -6.54
C ILE A 141 0.13 -13.98 -7.57
N GLY A 142 -0.16 -13.52 -8.80
CA GLY A 142 -0.63 -14.40 -9.89
C GLY A 142 0.35 -15.52 -10.22
N LYS A 143 1.67 -15.24 -10.23
CA LYS A 143 2.72 -16.24 -10.51
C LYS A 143 2.83 -17.30 -9.42
N VAL A 144 2.71 -16.91 -8.14
CA VAL A 144 2.88 -17.83 -7.00
C VAL A 144 1.58 -18.52 -6.57
N GLN A 145 0.43 -18.09 -7.07
CA GLN A 145 -0.88 -18.64 -6.72
C GLN A 145 -0.98 -20.16 -6.96
N LYS A 146 -0.27 -20.68 -7.97
CA LYS A 146 -0.22 -22.13 -8.29
C LYS A 146 0.37 -22.99 -7.17
N PHE A 147 1.17 -22.43 -6.27
CA PHE A 147 1.75 -23.15 -5.13
C PHE A 147 0.82 -23.17 -3.92
N GLY A 148 -0.15 -22.27 -3.86
CA GLY A 148 -0.98 -21.98 -2.69
C GLY A 148 -0.42 -20.80 -1.89
N ILE A 149 -1.29 -19.84 -1.61
CA ILE A 149 -0.98 -18.67 -0.79
C ILE A 149 -1.58 -18.89 0.58
N LEU A 150 -0.74 -18.91 1.62
CA LEU A 150 -1.16 -19.10 3.00
C LEU A 150 -1.58 -17.77 3.64
N GLU A 151 -0.85 -16.68 3.34
CA GLU A 151 -1.10 -15.39 3.95
C GLU A 151 -0.52 -14.27 3.08
N VAL A 152 -1.19 -13.12 3.03
CA VAL A 152 -0.70 -11.89 2.39
C VAL A 152 -0.94 -10.70 3.33
N SER A 153 0.09 -9.89 3.52
CA SER A 153 0.00 -8.59 4.19
C SER A 153 0.58 -7.51 3.29
N ARG A 154 -0.19 -6.45 3.01
CA ARG A 154 0.23 -5.32 2.14
C ARG A 154 0.10 -3.99 2.89
N SER A 155 1.07 -3.11 2.72
CA SER A 155 1.04 -1.78 3.32
C SER A 155 -0.02 -0.84 2.71
N GLY A 156 -0.54 -1.16 1.52
CA GLY A 156 -1.18 -0.16 0.68
C GLY A 156 -0.14 0.76 0.00
N ASP A 157 -0.62 1.80 -0.70
CA ASP A 157 0.26 2.73 -1.40
C ASP A 157 0.96 3.66 -0.39
N VAL A 158 2.29 3.67 -0.42
CA VAL A 158 3.15 4.65 0.25
C VAL A 158 3.68 5.59 -0.83
N ALA A 159 3.63 6.90 -0.61
CA ALA A 159 3.95 7.83 -1.67
C ALA A 159 4.67 9.10 -1.16
N ILE A 160 5.54 9.62 -2.02
CA ILE A 160 6.28 10.87 -1.80
C ILE A 160 6.37 11.64 -3.12
N GLY A 161 6.33 12.98 -3.05
CA GLY A 161 6.52 13.84 -4.23
C GLY A 161 7.90 13.66 -4.86
N ARG A 162 7.97 13.79 -6.20
CA ARG A 162 9.24 13.84 -6.94
C ARG A 162 9.83 15.24 -6.88
N GLY A 163 11.15 15.31 -6.77
CA GLY A 163 11.86 16.59 -6.71
C GLY A 163 11.73 17.31 -5.35
N ARG A 164 12.08 18.59 -5.37
CA ARG A 164 12.00 19.51 -4.22
C ARG A 164 10.86 20.48 -4.40
#